data_76254ef680327bb17102e2e8db83cee6
#
_entry.id   76254ef680327bb17102e2e8db83cee6
#
_cell.length_a   1.000
_cell.length_b   1.000
_cell.length_c   1.000
_cell.angle_alpha   90.00
_cell.angle_beta   90.00
_cell.angle_gamma   90.00
#
_symmetry.space_group_name_H-M   'P 1'
#
loop_
_entity.id
_entity.type
_entity.pdbx_description
1 polymer ?
#
loop_
_entity_poly.entity_id
_entity_poly.type
_entity_poly.pdbx_seq_one_letter_code
_entity_poly.pdbx_strand_id
1 'polypeptide(L)'
;MVVNVGIGKGDITGDTNAAIQQALDAAGAYGGGVVEIGPGVYTLYDSVRLRRNVRLVGAGADTVLRKCDGVQSELAVNADYGQKKVTAKDASGFRTGMGVVLRDDNSGAWMDTVATVTLVQGNVIYVDRHFVMDYNADAGGLICNSFPLIAGIDVDSVLIEGIQLDGNRATNQPINGCVGGGIYLHRARKCRLADCVVRHFAGDGISFQITQDIEVERCEVVHATGLGLHPGTGSVRPVLRNCKSIGNDLDGVFLCWRVQDGRFEGNEITGNGRFGISIGHKDTDNLFLGNIIRGNRSHGIYFRDEKPTNAGNRNTFQRNVIEDNEGCGIFVDGHTTDLLFEDNTIRDTRSGAARTQRTGICAGPNAARVRAVRNRIENHTEGATTGEVAVEG
;
A
#
# COMPACT_ATOMS: atom_id res chain seq x y z
N MET A 1 11.08 28.31 3.68
CA MET A 1 12.37 27.84 3.10
C MET A 1 12.07 27.01 1.87
N VAL A 2 12.82 27.21 0.77
CA VAL A 2 12.80 26.33 -0.41
C VAL A 2 14.22 25.80 -0.58
N VAL A 3 14.36 24.51 -0.85
CA VAL A 3 15.66 23.85 -1.13
C VAL A 3 15.51 23.06 -2.42
N ASN A 4 16.34 23.36 -3.40
CA ASN A 4 16.35 22.70 -4.70
C ASN A 4 17.40 21.58 -4.71
N VAL A 5 16.97 20.36 -5.02
CA VAL A 5 17.84 19.20 -5.23
C VAL A 5 17.91 18.89 -6.72
N GLY A 6 19.11 18.71 -7.25
CA GLY A 6 19.23 18.37 -8.67
C GLY A 6 20.53 17.66 -9.02
N ILE A 7 20.50 16.98 -10.15
CA ILE A 7 21.68 16.31 -10.73
C ILE A 7 22.54 17.39 -11.44
N GLY A 8 23.70 17.68 -10.89
CA GLY A 8 24.65 18.67 -11.44
C GLY A 8 24.33 20.14 -11.16
N LYS A 9 23.11 20.49 -10.70
CA LYS A 9 22.72 21.86 -10.32
C LYS A 9 21.60 21.83 -9.26
N GLY A 10 21.60 22.82 -8.38
CA GLY A 10 20.63 22.97 -7.27
C GLY A 10 21.36 23.54 -6.05
N ASP A 11 20.63 23.81 -4.99
CA ASP A 11 21.21 24.17 -3.69
C ASP A 11 21.97 22.98 -3.09
N ILE A 12 21.44 21.76 -3.34
CA ILE A 12 22.09 20.49 -3.04
C ILE A 12 22.16 19.68 -4.33
N THR A 13 23.35 19.17 -4.65
CA THR A 13 23.56 18.36 -5.86
C THR A 13 23.85 16.91 -5.53
N GLY A 14 23.25 16.00 -6.30
CA GLY A 14 23.47 14.57 -6.20
C GLY A 14 22.33 13.78 -6.86
N ASP A 15 22.58 12.51 -7.11
CA ASP A 15 21.70 11.56 -7.83
C ASP A 15 21.24 10.40 -6.94
N THR A 16 21.30 10.56 -5.61
CA THR A 16 20.92 9.52 -4.66
C THR A 16 19.97 10.05 -3.57
N ASN A 17 19.41 9.14 -2.78
CA ASN A 17 18.63 9.49 -1.59
C ASN A 17 19.38 10.42 -0.61
N ALA A 18 20.71 10.43 -0.60
CA ALA A 18 21.48 11.26 0.32
C ALA A 18 21.28 12.75 0.09
N ALA A 19 21.28 13.21 -1.18
CA ALA A 19 21.02 14.61 -1.52
C ALA A 19 19.60 15.04 -1.14
N ILE A 20 18.61 14.21 -1.42
CA ILE A 20 17.20 14.47 -1.07
C ILE A 20 17.03 14.51 0.44
N GLN A 21 17.67 13.56 1.17
CA GLN A 21 17.59 13.50 2.63
C GLN A 21 18.21 14.73 3.29
N GLN A 22 19.36 15.19 2.76
CA GLN A 22 20.00 16.42 3.26
C GLN A 22 19.08 17.64 3.12
N ALA A 23 18.37 17.76 2.00
CA ALA A 23 17.40 18.84 1.79
C ALA A 23 16.22 18.75 2.75
N LEU A 24 15.68 17.54 2.94
CA LEU A 24 14.58 17.31 3.90
C LEU A 24 15.00 17.60 5.33
N ASP A 25 16.21 17.22 5.72
CA ASP A 25 16.75 17.48 7.05
C ASP A 25 16.93 18.98 7.29
N ALA A 26 17.44 19.72 6.31
CA ALA A 26 17.57 21.17 6.36
C ALA A 26 16.19 21.85 6.48
N ALA A 27 15.23 21.47 5.64
CA ALA A 27 13.86 22.01 5.72
C ALA A 27 13.20 21.67 7.05
N GLY A 28 13.37 20.43 7.54
CA GLY A 28 12.83 19.99 8.84
C GLY A 28 13.44 20.74 10.02
N ALA A 29 14.75 20.97 10.01
CA ALA A 29 15.45 21.76 11.04
C ALA A 29 14.99 23.21 11.07
N TYR A 30 14.57 23.76 9.94
CA TYR A 30 13.99 25.12 9.83
C TYR A 30 12.52 25.17 10.32
N GLY A 31 11.91 24.01 10.63
CA GLY A 31 10.50 23.90 11.06
C GLY A 31 9.53 23.63 9.93
N GLY A 32 10.00 23.41 8.73
CA GLY A 32 9.22 23.10 7.52
C GLY A 32 9.71 23.87 6.30
N GLY A 33 9.16 23.53 5.14
CA GLY A 33 9.50 24.18 3.89
C GLY A 33 9.17 23.33 2.66
N VAL A 34 9.73 23.70 1.53
CA VAL A 34 9.58 23.00 0.26
C VAL A 34 10.93 22.43 -0.16
N VAL A 35 10.96 21.14 -0.47
CA VAL A 35 12.08 20.47 -1.14
C VAL A 35 11.64 20.17 -2.56
N GLU A 36 12.26 20.82 -3.52
CA GLU A 36 12.00 20.62 -4.95
C GLU A 36 13.08 19.70 -5.54
N ILE A 37 12.65 18.56 -6.09
CA ILE A 37 13.54 17.61 -6.75
C ILE A 37 13.46 17.85 -8.25
N GLY A 38 14.56 18.27 -8.84
CA GLY A 38 14.65 18.48 -10.27
C GLY A 38 14.53 17.21 -11.09
N PRO A 39 14.41 17.34 -12.43
CA PRO A 39 14.38 16.20 -13.34
C PRO A 39 15.61 15.31 -13.21
N GLY A 40 15.41 13.99 -13.33
CA GLY A 40 16.47 12.99 -13.33
C GLY A 40 16.09 11.70 -12.61
N VAL A 41 17.00 10.74 -12.64
CA VAL A 41 16.86 9.45 -11.96
C VAL A 41 17.75 9.45 -10.71
N TYR A 42 17.13 9.33 -9.56
CA TYR A 42 17.81 9.30 -8.26
C TYR A 42 17.78 7.89 -7.69
N THR A 43 18.97 7.30 -7.51
CA THR A 43 19.10 5.94 -6.99
C THR A 43 18.95 5.94 -5.46
N LEU A 44 18.00 5.16 -4.98
CA LEU A 44 17.75 5.01 -3.54
C LEU A 44 18.46 3.77 -2.99
N TYR A 45 19.33 3.96 -2.02
CA TYR A 45 19.97 2.90 -1.23
C TYR A 45 19.34 2.75 0.14
N ASP A 46 18.53 3.71 0.55
CA ASP A 46 17.70 3.71 1.76
C ASP A 46 16.49 4.64 1.52
N SER A 47 15.53 4.59 2.43
CA SER A 47 14.33 5.43 2.39
C SER A 47 14.66 6.92 2.38
N VAL A 48 13.92 7.67 1.59
CA VAL A 48 13.76 9.12 1.77
C VAL A 48 12.81 9.35 2.94
N ARG A 49 13.33 9.84 4.07
CA ARG A 49 12.58 10.01 5.31
C ARG A 49 12.03 11.43 5.43
N LEU A 50 10.72 11.52 5.41
CA LEU A 50 9.99 12.79 5.50
C LEU A 50 10.21 13.50 6.84
N ARG A 51 10.01 14.82 6.83
CA ARG A 51 10.01 15.68 8.02
C ARG A 51 8.68 16.41 8.13
N ARG A 52 8.28 16.74 9.35
CA ARG A 52 7.02 17.48 9.62
C ARG A 52 6.99 18.81 8.88
N ASN A 53 5.82 19.22 8.42
CA ASN A 53 5.58 20.48 7.72
C ASN A 53 6.39 20.66 6.44
N VAL A 54 6.89 19.59 5.83
CA VAL A 54 7.69 19.66 4.60
C VAL A 54 6.84 19.24 3.40
N ARG A 55 7.00 19.97 2.30
CA ARG A 55 6.49 19.60 0.99
C ARG A 55 7.65 19.05 0.17
N LEU A 56 7.49 17.81 -0.30
CA LEU A 56 8.43 17.15 -1.21
C LEU A 56 7.82 17.13 -2.61
N VAL A 57 8.39 17.87 -3.53
CA VAL A 57 7.82 18.11 -4.86
C VAL A 57 8.81 17.70 -5.93
N GLY A 58 8.37 16.86 -6.87
CA GLY A 58 9.12 16.50 -8.06
C GLY A 58 8.61 17.22 -9.31
N ALA A 59 9.28 17.01 -10.44
CA ALA A 59 8.91 17.56 -11.75
C ALA A 59 7.98 16.61 -12.54
N GLY A 60 7.10 15.89 -11.86
CA GLY A 60 6.17 14.95 -12.51
C GLY A 60 6.88 13.70 -13.03
N ALA A 61 6.64 13.37 -14.30
CA ALA A 61 7.22 12.20 -14.94
C ALA A 61 8.77 12.24 -15.04
N ASP A 62 9.32 13.41 -14.98
CA ASP A 62 10.77 13.63 -15.16
C ASP A 62 11.59 13.43 -13.88
N THR A 63 10.95 13.38 -12.70
CA THR A 63 11.60 13.05 -11.43
C THR A 63 11.34 11.59 -11.06
N VAL A 64 12.37 10.75 -11.14
CA VAL A 64 12.28 9.32 -10.86
C VAL A 64 13.15 8.95 -9.65
N LEU A 65 12.53 8.42 -8.62
CA LEU A 65 13.21 7.80 -7.48
C LEU A 65 13.24 6.29 -7.71
N ARG A 66 14.41 5.73 -8.02
CA ARG A 66 14.56 4.32 -8.35
C ARG A 66 15.30 3.57 -7.26
N LYS A 67 14.71 2.46 -6.81
CA LYS A 67 15.37 1.56 -5.87
C LYS A 67 16.60 0.90 -6.50
N CYS A 68 17.70 0.84 -5.77
CA CYS A 68 18.90 0.10 -6.17
C CYS A 68 18.59 -1.40 -6.34
N ASP A 69 19.51 -2.14 -6.94
CA ASP A 69 19.39 -3.59 -7.07
C ASP A 69 19.36 -4.30 -5.72
N GLY A 70 18.69 -5.45 -5.71
CA GLY A 70 18.48 -6.27 -4.53
C GLY A 70 19.78 -6.93 -4.03
N VAL A 71 19.97 -6.89 -2.73
CA VAL A 71 21.01 -7.63 -2.00
C VAL A 71 20.34 -8.39 -0.87
N GLN A 72 20.73 -9.65 -0.68
CA GLN A 72 20.20 -10.49 0.39
C GLN A 72 21.23 -11.50 0.87
N SER A 73 21.10 -11.94 2.10
CA SER A 73 21.84 -13.06 2.66
C SER A 73 21.02 -13.78 3.72
N GLU A 74 21.11 -15.09 3.75
CA GLU A 74 20.63 -15.86 4.90
C GLU A 74 21.45 -15.53 6.16
N LEU A 75 20.83 -15.71 7.32
CA LEU A 75 21.50 -15.58 8.60
C LEU A 75 22.43 -16.80 8.83
N ALA A 76 23.63 -16.55 9.34
CA ALA A 76 24.56 -17.61 9.73
C ALA A 76 24.25 -18.17 11.13
N VAL A 77 23.69 -17.34 12.00
CA VAL A 77 23.22 -17.65 13.36
C VAL A 77 21.96 -16.87 13.66
N ASN A 78 21.19 -17.29 14.66
CA ASN A 78 20.00 -16.57 15.10
C ASN A 78 20.32 -15.11 15.48
N ALA A 79 19.38 -14.24 15.24
CA ALA A 79 19.45 -12.82 15.60
C ALA A 79 18.38 -12.53 16.65
N ASP A 80 18.81 -12.33 17.90
CA ASP A 80 17.94 -12.26 19.06
C ASP A 80 17.22 -10.91 19.17
N TYR A 81 16.01 -10.93 19.70
CA TYR A 81 15.23 -9.75 20.07
C TYR A 81 16.07 -8.71 20.83
N GLY A 82 15.90 -7.46 20.48
CA GLY A 82 16.61 -6.35 21.13
C GLY A 82 18.06 -6.16 20.70
N GLN A 83 18.63 -7.05 19.89
CA GLN A 83 19.96 -6.85 19.30
C GLN A 83 19.93 -5.83 18.15
N LYS A 84 21.11 -5.34 17.77
CA LYS A 84 21.32 -4.42 16.62
C LYS A 84 22.40 -4.94 15.66
N LYS A 85 22.72 -6.20 15.74
CA LYS A 85 23.72 -6.83 14.87
C LYS A 85 23.24 -8.20 14.44
N VAL A 86 23.51 -8.54 13.20
CA VAL A 86 23.21 -9.84 12.61
C VAL A 86 24.47 -10.39 11.97
N THR A 87 24.67 -11.70 12.05
CA THR A 87 25.72 -12.39 11.30
C THR A 87 25.09 -13.04 10.07
N ALA A 88 25.41 -12.51 8.91
CA ALA A 88 24.98 -13.02 7.63
C ALA A 88 25.91 -14.14 7.14
N LYS A 89 25.43 -15.03 6.27
CA LYS A 89 26.31 -15.99 5.57
C LYS A 89 27.24 -15.28 4.61
N ASP A 90 26.76 -14.24 3.94
CA ASP A 90 27.55 -13.36 3.06
C ASP A 90 27.10 -11.91 3.22
N ALA A 91 27.94 -11.07 3.78
CA ALA A 91 27.69 -9.65 3.94
C ALA A 91 28.34 -8.77 2.85
N SER A 92 28.99 -9.33 1.84
CA SER A 92 29.80 -8.59 0.85
C SER A 92 28.99 -7.57 0.02
N GLY A 93 27.68 -7.79 -0.16
CA GLY A 93 26.79 -6.87 -0.87
C GLY A 93 26.27 -5.72 -0.01
N PHE A 94 26.41 -5.78 1.31
CA PHE A 94 25.87 -4.75 2.21
C PHE A 94 26.90 -3.66 2.51
N ARG A 95 26.40 -2.44 2.74
CA ARG A 95 27.24 -1.28 3.06
C ARG A 95 26.54 -0.34 4.03
N THR A 96 27.30 0.45 4.75
CA THR A 96 26.80 1.51 5.63
C THR A 96 25.88 2.47 4.85
N GLY A 97 24.76 2.84 5.47
CA GLY A 97 23.75 3.70 4.88
C GLY A 97 22.72 2.97 4.00
N MET A 98 22.78 1.64 3.89
CA MET A 98 21.81 0.84 3.15
C MET A 98 20.61 0.51 4.03
N GLY A 99 19.39 0.72 3.51
CA GLY A 99 18.16 0.27 4.14
C GLY A 99 18.03 -1.25 4.03
N VAL A 100 17.59 -1.91 5.10
CA VAL A 100 17.46 -3.36 5.18
C VAL A 100 16.21 -3.78 5.94
N VAL A 101 15.77 -5.02 5.66
CA VAL A 101 14.75 -5.75 6.42
C VAL A 101 15.36 -7.04 6.93
N LEU A 102 15.09 -7.35 8.21
CA LEU A 102 15.30 -8.68 8.79
C LEU A 102 13.95 -9.36 8.96
N ARG A 103 13.90 -10.65 8.60
CA ARG A 103 12.71 -11.50 8.75
C ARG A 103 13.10 -12.98 8.76
N ASP A 104 12.16 -13.84 9.14
CA ASP A 104 12.21 -15.29 8.95
C ASP A 104 10.80 -15.81 8.56
N ASP A 105 10.63 -17.12 8.44
CA ASP A 105 9.36 -17.73 8.05
C ASP A 105 8.26 -17.58 9.12
N ASN A 106 8.62 -17.21 10.35
CA ASN A 106 7.68 -16.96 11.45
C ASN A 106 7.30 -15.47 11.54
N SER A 107 8.02 -14.60 10.84
CA SER A 107 7.73 -13.17 10.84
C SER A 107 6.59 -12.84 9.87
N GLY A 108 5.96 -11.71 10.09
CA GLY A 108 4.87 -11.21 9.25
C GLY A 108 4.23 -9.98 9.86
N ALA A 109 3.43 -9.27 9.10
CA ALA A 109 2.80 -8.03 9.52
C ALA A 109 3.80 -7.05 10.16
N TRP A 110 3.73 -6.84 11.47
CA TRP A 110 4.58 -5.92 12.23
C TRP A 110 5.90 -6.53 12.73
N MET A 111 6.15 -7.79 12.41
CA MET A 111 7.27 -8.55 12.97
C MET A 111 8.56 -8.44 12.17
N ASP A 112 8.55 -7.82 10.98
CA ASP A 112 9.77 -7.53 10.23
C ASP A 112 10.50 -6.33 10.84
N THR A 113 11.83 -6.40 11.01
CA THR A 113 12.64 -5.26 11.42
C THR A 113 13.14 -4.49 10.19
N VAL A 114 12.66 -3.26 10.02
CA VAL A 114 13.16 -2.32 9.00
C VAL A 114 14.18 -1.39 9.62
N ALA A 115 15.40 -1.37 9.10
CA ALA A 115 16.52 -0.66 9.69
C ALA A 115 17.49 -0.11 8.62
N THR A 116 18.49 0.67 9.05
CA THR A 116 19.60 1.13 8.22
C THR A 116 20.90 0.51 8.72
N VAL A 117 21.73 0.03 7.81
CA VAL A 117 23.06 -0.49 8.12
C VAL A 117 23.96 0.64 8.62
N THR A 118 24.54 0.50 9.79
CA THR A 118 25.47 1.48 10.40
C THR A 118 26.94 1.08 10.25
N LEU A 119 27.22 -0.22 10.16
CA LEU A 119 28.58 -0.75 9.98
C LEU A 119 28.49 -2.17 9.40
N VAL A 120 29.45 -2.54 8.56
CA VAL A 120 29.69 -3.93 8.14
C VAL A 120 31.11 -4.30 8.52
N GLN A 121 31.27 -5.40 9.29
CA GLN A 121 32.57 -5.90 9.74
C GLN A 121 32.65 -7.41 9.51
N GLY A 122 33.38 -7.82 8.48
CA GLY A 122 33.32 -9.21 8.00
C GLY A 122 31.89 -9.58 7.63
N ASN A 123 31.36 -10.65 8.16
CA ASN A 123 29.98 -11.09 7.97
C ASN A 123 28.98 -10.53 8.99
N VAL A 124 29.42 -9.62 9.87
CA VAL A 124 28.55 -8.99 10.86
C VAL A 124 28.04 -7.64 10.33
N ILE A 125 26.73 -7.48 10.29
CA ILE A 125 26.05 -6.27 9.88
C ILE A 125 25.40 -5.64 11.11
N TYR A 126 25.77 -4.40 11.41
CA TYR A 126 25.18 -3.60 12.49
C TYR A 126 24.11 -2.66 11.89
N VAL A 127 23.01 -2.47 12.62
CA VAL A 127 21.89 -1.63 12.21
C VAL A 127 21.53 -0.59 13.26
N ASP A 128 20.77 0.42 12.87
CA ASP A 128 20.37 1.55 13.73
C ASP A 128 19.23 1.22 14.70
N ARG A 129 18.51 0.09 14.51
CA ARG A 129 17.33 -0.27 15.31
C ARG A 129 17.50 -1.61 16.00
N HIS A 130 16.81 -1.77 17.13
CA HIS A 130 16.67 -3.07 17.80
C HIS A 130 15.74 -3.98 16.99
N PHE A 131 16.05 -5.28 16.98
CA PHE A 131 15.17 -6.28 16.39
C PHE A 131 13.88 -6.40 17.21
N VAL A 132 12.76 -6.52 16.50
CA VAL A 132 11.43 -6.56 17.11
C VAL A 132 11.01 -7.96 17.56
N MET A 133 11.75 -8.99 17.12
CA MET A 133 11.60 -10.39 17.54
C MET A 133 12.91 -11.15 17.35
N ASP A 134 12.94 -12.41 17.75
CA ASP A 134 14.02 -13.34 17.40
C ASP A 134 13.85 -13.79 15.94
N TYR A 135 14.93 -13.76 15.16
CA TYR A 135 14.95 -14.28 13.79
C TYR A 135 15.84 -15.52 13.74
N ASN A 136 15.24 -16.65 13.37
CA ASN A 136 15.90 -17.93 13.43
C ASN A 136 16.55 -18.31 12.09
N ALA A 137 17.82 -18.61 12.11
CA ALA A 137 18.58 -18.97 10.90
C ALA A 137 18.02 -20.23 10.21
N ASP A 138 17.60 -21.23 11.00
CA ASP A 138 17.00 -22.49 10.55
C ASP A 138 15.51 -22.39 10.18
N ALA A 139 14.88 -21.26 10.43
CA ALA A 139 13.54 -20.92 9.98
C ALA A 139 13.55 -19.89 8.83
N GLY A 140 14.51 -19.96 7.92
CA GLY A 140 14.57 -19.07 6.77
C GLY A 140 15.01 -17.63 7.09
N GLY A 141 15.74 -17.45 8.22
CA GLY A 141 16.22 -16.13 8.65
C GLY A 141 17.01 -15.42 7.54
N LEU A 142 16.60 -14.21 7.20
CA LEU A 142 17.06 -13.45 6.03
C LEU A 142 17.28 -11.98 6.39
N ILE A 143 18.38 -11.41 5.92
CA ILE A 143 18.57 -9.97 5.79
C ILE A 143 18.57 -9.59 4.30
N CYS A 144 17.78 -8.58 3.91
CA CYS A 144 17.76 -8.08 2.54
C CYS A 144 17.64 -6.55 2.52
N ASN A 145 18.10 -5.91 1.44
CA ASN A 145 18.03 -4.46 1.30
C ASN A 145 16.65 -3.95 0.89
N SER A 146 15.57 -4.50 1.46
CA SER A 146 14.22 -3.98 1.25
C SER A 146 13.94 -2.81 2.19
N PHE A 147 13.29 -1.77 1.67
CA PHE A 147 12.91 -0.57 2.43
C PHE A 147 11.83 0.20 1.67
N PRO A 148 10.98 1.02 2.35
CA PRO A 148 10.10 1.97 1.68
C PRO A 148 10.90 3.00 0.89
N LEU A 149 10.47 3.36 -0.33
CA LEU A 149 11.19 4.38 -1.10
C LEU A 149 11.05 5.76 -0.46
N ILE A 150 9.82 6.11 -0.05
CA ILE A 150 9.53 7.29 0.77
C ILE A 150 8.87 6.83 2.06
N ALA A 151 9.38 7.27 3.20
CA ALA A 151 8.85 6.92 4.52
C ALA A 151 8.54 8.15 5.37
N GLY A 152 7.32 8.22 5.92
CA GLY A 152 6.89 9.21 6.89
C GLY A 152 6.46 8.54 8.20
N ILE A 153 7.30 8.57 9.22
CA ILE A 153 7.01 7.99 10.53
C ILE A 153 6.90 9.14 11.54
N ASP A 154 5.79 9.18 12.30
CA ASP A 154 5.51 10.24 13.27
C ASP A 154 5.53 11.65 12.65
N VAL A 155 5.05 11.79 11.41
CA VAL A 155 5.01 13.06 10.68
C VAL A 155 3.61 13.67 10.66
N ASP A 156 3.55 14.97 10.46
CA ASP A 156 2.31 15.74 10.36
C ASP A 156 2.45 16.80 9.26
N SER A 157 1.35 17.08 8.56
CA SER A 157 1.25 18.17 7.59
C SER A 157 2.31 18.09 6.48
N VAL A 158 2.45 16.90 5.89
CA VAL A 158 3.38 16.63 4.77
C VAL A 158 2.62 16.61 3.45
N LEU A 159 3.24 17.14 2.41
CA LEU A 159 2.82 16.95 1.02
C LEU A 159 3.90 16.21 0.25
N ILE A 160 3.50 15.20 -0.53
CA ILE A 160 4.34 14.55 -1.55
C ILE A 160 3.64 14.75 -2.89
N GLU A 161 4.33 15.33 -3.88
CA GLU A 161 3.68 15.69 -5.13
C GLU A 161 4.59 15.48 -6.36
N GLY A 162 4.01 14.91 -7.44
CA GLY A 162 4.66 14.88 -8.76
C GLY A 162 5.93 14.05 -8.82
N ILE A 163 5.96 12.87 -8.22
CA ILE A 163 7.16 12.01 -8.17
C ILE A 163 6.84 10.63 -8.75
N GLN A 164 7.75 10.12 -9.60
CA GLN A 164 7.75 8.73 -10.05
C GLN A 164 8.62 7.89 -9.13
N LEU A 165 8.10 6.75 -8.68
CA LEU A 165 8.82 5.77 -7.86
C LEU A 165 8.90 4.45 -8.62
N ASP A 166 10.12 4.00 -8.90
CA ASP A 166 10.39 2.69 -9.52
C ASP A 166 10.98 1.75 -8.45
N GLY A 167 10.21 0.76 -8.06
CA GLY A 167 10.58 -0.20 -7.01
C GLY A 167 11.56 -1.27 -7.44
N ASN A 168 11.90 -1.37 -8.75
CA ASN A 168 12.86 -2.35 -9.28
C ASN A 168 12.59 -3.79 -8.78
N ARG A 169 11.32 -4.21 -8.82
CA ARG A 169 10.84 -5.49 -8.21
C ARG A 169 11.53 -6.74 -8.75
N ALA A 170 12.11 -6.65 -9.95
CA ALA A 170 12.73 -7.81 -10.59
C ALA A 170 13.96 -8.34 -9.83
N THR A 171 14.65 -7.49 -9.08
CA THR A 171 15.86 -7.86 -8.31
C THR A 171 15.65 -7.81 -6.80
N ASN A 172 14.52 -7.25 -6.34
CA ASN A 172 14.31 -6.95 -4.93
C ASN A 172 13.35 -7.91 -4.23
N GLN A 173 13.63 -8.20 -2.97
CA GLN A 173 12.74 -8.95 -2.07
C GLN A 173 11.55 -8.09 -1.63
N PRO A 174 10.36 -8.67 -1.48
CA PRO A 174 9.19 -7.95 -1.00
C PRO A 174 9.35 -7.51 0.45
N ILE A 175 8.74 -6.35 0.78
CA ILE A 175 8.55 -5.86 2.14
C ILE A 175 7.07 -5.93 2.49
N ASN A 176 6.76 -6.29 3.75
CA ASN A 176 5.38 -6.35 4.23
C ASN A 176 4.75 -4.95 4.33
N GLY A 177 3.51 -4.82 3.90
CA GLY A 177 2.78 -3.55 3.87
C GLY A 177 2.49 -2.93 5.24
N CYS A 178 2.56 -3.70 6.32
CA CYS A 178 2.45 -3.16 7.68
C CYS A 178 3.67 -2.34 8.10
N VAL A 179 4.84 -2.62 7.51
CA VAL A 179 6.13 -1.99 7.86
C VAL A 179 6.79 -1.25 6.70
N GLY A 180 6.20 -1.31 5.49
CA GLY A 180 6.76 -0.69 4.31
C GLY A 180 5.79 -0.53 3.16
N GLY A 181 6.27 0.08 2.08
CA GLY A 181 5.54 0.33 0.83
C GLY A 181 6.38 1.17 -0.11
N GLY A 182 5.97 1.33 -1.35
CA GLY A 182 6.61 2.32 -2.23
C GLY A 182 6.58 3.71 -1.59
N ILE A 183 5.39 4.15 -1.12
CA ILE A 183 5.24 5.24 -0.15
C ILE A 183 4.63 4.63 1.12
N TYR A 184 5.27 4.89 2.25
CA TYR A 184 4.85 4.36 3.55
C TYR A 184 4.69 5.47 4.60
N LEU A 185 3.50 5.54 5.21
CA LEU A 185 3.23 6.47 6.31
C LEU A 185 2.83 5.69 7.57
N HIS A 186 3.42 6.01 8.72
CA HIS A 186 3.10 5.38 9.98
C HIS A 186 2.96 6.42 11.10
N ARG A 187 1.85 6.37 11.83
CA ARG A 187 1.48 7.38 12.83
C ARG A 187 1.56 8.81 12.27
N ALA A 188 1.13 8.96 11.01
CA ALA A 188 1.12 10.23 10.30
C ALA A 188 -0.27 10.86 10.33
N ARG A 189 -0.32 12.19 10.26
CA ARG A 189 -1.58 12.95 10.26
C ARG A 189 -1.56 14.08 9.24
N LYS A 190 -2.74 14.37 8.65
CA LYS A 190 -2.93 15.50 7.72
C LYS A 190 -1.88 15.53 6.61
N CYS A 191 -1.57 14.37 6.06
CA CYS A 191 -0.62 14.25 4.96
C CYS A 191 -1.37 14.07 3.63
N ARG A 192 -0.83 14.63 2.57
CA ARG A 192 -1.37 14.52 1.23
C ARG A 192 -0.33 13.98 0.27
N LEU A 193 -0.75 13.03 -0.55
CA LEU A 193 -0.01 12.49 -1.67
C LEU A 193 -0.77 12.86 -2.93
N ALA A 194 -0.13 13.50 -3.89
CA ALA A 194 -0.76 13.93 -5.13
C ALA A 194 0.11 13.67 -6.35
N ASP A 195 -0.50 13.23 -7.44
CA ASP A 195 0.15 13.11 -8.74
C ASP A 195 1.45 12.25 -8.72
N CYS A 196 1.50 11.25 -7.83
CA CYS A 196 2.63 10.33 -7.69
C CYS A 196 2.32 9.01 -8.38
N VAL A 197 3.34 8.39 -8.96
CA VAL A 197 3.23 7.05 -9.54
C VAL A 197 4.20 6.10 -8.85
N VAL A 198 3.68 4.99 -8.33
CA VAL A 198 4.49 3.88 -7.79
C VAL A 198 4.36 2.70 -8.75
N ARG A 199 5.49 2.27 -9.32
CA ARG A 199 5.52 1.14 -10.24
C ARG A 199 6.55 0.09 -9.83
N HIS A 200 6.24 -1.17 -10.12
CA HIS A 200 7.15 -2.31 -9.94
C HIS A 200 7.78 -2.34 -8.53
N PHE A 201 7.00 -2.09 -7.50
CA PHE A 201 7.50 -2.17 -6.13
C PHE A 201 7.38 -3.61 -5.60
N ALA A 202 8.41 -4.10 -4.94
CA ALA A 202 8.39 -5.39 -4.25
C ALA A 202 7.75 -5.22 -2.86
N GLY A 203 6.45 -5.41 -2.79
CA GLY A 203 5.58 -5.14 -1.64
C GLY A 203 4.38 -4.31 -2.05
N ASP A 204 3.76 -3.60 -1.12
CA ASP A 204 2.58 -2.75 -1.36
C ASP A 204 2.98 -1.40 -2.00
N GLY A 205 2.14 -0.89 -2.88
CA GLY A 205 2.43 0.37 -3.56
C GLY A 205 2.40 1.58 -2.64
N ILE A 206 1.24 1.93 -2.12
CA ILE A 206 1.06 3.00 -1.14
C ILE A 206 0.40 2.41 0.10
N SER A 207 1.11 2.40 1.22
CA SER A 207 0.63 1.90 2.50
C SER A 207 0.72 2.97 3.59
N PHE A 208 -0.32 3.07 4.42
CA PHE A 208 -0.30 3.96 5.58
C PHE A 208 -1.03 3.31 6.77
N GLN A 209 -0.38 3.35 7.95
CA GLN A 209 -0.77 2.59 9.14
C GLN A 209 -0.89 3.50 10.36
N ILE A 210 -1.96 3.33 11.15
CA ILE A 210 -2.22 4.12 12.37
C ILE A 210 -2.23 5.62 12.04
N THR A 211 -2.97 5.99 11.01
CA THR A 211 -2.96 7.35 10.47
C THR A 211 -4.30 8.06 10.63
N GLN A 212 -4.28 9.37 10.45
CA GLN A 212 -5.47 10.19 10.49
C GLN A 212 -5.43 11.27 9.42
N ASP A 213 -6.56 11.45 8.70
CA ASP A 213 -6.70 12.48 7.68
C ASP A 213 -5.60 12.41 6.60
N ILE A 214 -5.40 11.21 6.04
CA ILE A 214 -4.49 11.01 4.90
C ILE A 214 -5.29 11.16 3.61
N GLU A 215 -4.82 12.01 2.71
CA GLU A 215 -5.39 12.21 1.39
C GLU A 215 -4.44 11.71 0.30
N VAL A 216 -4.92 10.79 -0.55
CA VAL A 216 -4.21 10.29 -1.73
C VAL A 216 -5.03 10.65 -2.96
N GLU A 217 -4.49 11.49 -3.82
CA GLU A 217 -5.22 12.07 -4.93
C GLU A 217 -4.44 11.95 -6.25
N ARG A 218 -5.08 11.46 -7.30
CA ARG A 218 -4.48 11.28 -8.64
C ARG A 218 -3.16 10.51 -8.61
N CYS A 219 -3.01 9.61 -7.65
CA CYS A 219 -1.86 8.72 -7.58
C CYS A 219 -2.12 7.42 -8.33
N GLU A 220 -1.08 6.82 -8.85
CA GLU A 220 -1.15 5.56 -9.59
C GLU A 220 -0.22 4.52 -8.97
N VAL A 221 -0.73 3.30 -8.76
CA VAL A 221 0.06 2.13 -8.35
C VAL A 221 -0.07 1.06 -9.40
N VAL A 222 1.05 0.64 -9.98
CA VAL A 222 1.10 -0.30 -11.10
C VAL A 222 2.09 -1.42 -10.85
N HIS A 223 1.60 -2.66 -10.95
CA HIS A 223 2.43 -3.87 -10.90
C HIS A 223 3.28 -4.00 -9.61
N ALA A 224 2.74 -3.63 -8.47
CA ALA A 224 3.30 -3.99 -7.17
C ALA A 224 3.14 -5.49 -6.91
N THR A 225 4.09 -6.13 -6.19
CA THR A 225 3.98 -7.56 -5.85
C THR A 225 3.01 -7.82 -4.70
N GLY A 226 2.64 -6.79 -3.97
CA GLY A 226 1.65 -6.81 -2.89
C GLY A 226 0.33 -6.14 -3.29
N LEU A 227 -0.19 -5.39 -2.36
CA LEU A 227 -1.42 -4.60 -2.51
C LEU A 227 -1.14 -3.30 -3.28
N GLY A 228 -2.13 -2.81 -4.01
CA GLY A 228 -2.01 -1.50 -4.66
C GLY A 228 -2.05 -0.36 -3.65
N LEU A 229 -3.23 -0.05 -3.15
CA LEU A 229 -3.48 0.99 -2.14
C LEU A 229 -3.90 0.32 -0.83
N HIS A 230 -3.16 0.57 0.23
CA HIS A 230 -3.31 -0.08 1.52
C HIS A 230 -3.58 0.92 2.65
N PRO A 231 -4.81 1.47 2.76
CA PRO A 231 -5.26 2.08 4.01
C PRO A 231 -5.19 1.03 5.12
N GLY A 232 -4.27 1.22 6.06
CA GLY A 232 -3.90 0.16 6.99
C GLY A 232 -4.46 0.36 8.40
N THR A 233 -3.99 -0.50 9.28
CA THR A 233 -4.47 -0.66 10.65
C THR A 233 -4.72 0.66 11.37
N GLY A 234 -5.98 0.87 11.82
CA GLY A 234 -6.35 2.01 12.65
C GLY A 234 -6.30 3.37 11.93
N SER A 235 -6.39 3.37 10.61
CA SER A 235 -6.46 4.62 9.83
C SER A 235 -7.87 5.18 9.85
N VAL A 236 -7.99 6.46 10.20
CA VAL A 236 -9.29 7.14 10.35
C VAL A 236 -9.39 8.29 9.36
N ARG A 237 -10.53 8.38 8.68
CA ARG A 237 -10.86 9.35 7.63
C ARG A 237 -9.83 9.41 6.49
N PRO A 238 -9.38 8.25 5.94
CA PRO A 238 -8.58 8.29 4.73
C PRO A 238 -9.43 8.75 3.53
N VAL A 239 -8.83 9.50 2.61
CA VAL A 239 -9.43 9.88 1.34
C VAL A 239 -8.56 9.36 0.20
N LEU A 240 -9.13 8.50 -0.66
CA LEU A 240 -8.53 8.07 -1.91
C LEU A 240 -9.38 8.62 -3.05
N ARG A 241 -8.85 9.55 -3.84
CA ARG A 241 -9.63 10.21 -4.89
C ARG A 241 -8.92 10.19 -6.23
N ASN A 242 -9.63 9.72 -7.28
CA ASN A 242 -9.15 9.70 -8.66
C ASN A 242 -7.80 8.96 -8.81
N CYS A 243 -7.58 7.94 -7.97
CA CYS A 243 -6.38 7.12 -7.99
C CYS A 243 -6.55 5.91 -8.91
N LYS A 244 -5.42 5.35 -9.36
CA LYS A 244 -5.40 4.11 -10.12
C LYS A 244 -4.63 3.03 -9.38
N SER A 245 -5.20 1.82 -9.33
CA SER A 245 -4.57 0.62 -8.77
C SER A 245 -4.68 -0.50 -9.80
N ILE A 246 -3.58 -0.74 -10.54
CA ILE A 246 -3.63 -1.52 -11.78
C ILE A 246 -2.62 -2.67 -11.75
N GLY A 247 -3.11 -3.90 -11.99
CA GLY A 247 -2.27 -5.07 -12.24
C GLY A 247 -1.34 -5.43 -11.10
N ASN A 248 -1.69 -5.13 -9.86
CA ASN A 248 -0.94 -5.56 -8.69
C ASN A 248 -1.17 -7.04 -8.41
N ASP A 249 -0.19 -7.72 -7.85
CA ASP A 249 -0.26 -9.19 -7.71
C ASP A 249 -1.29 -9.63 -6.65
N LEU A 250 -1.69 -8.76 -5.72
CA LEU A 250 -2.76 -9.00 -4.74
C LEU A 250 -3.97 -8.08 -4.98
N ASP A 251 -4.53 -7.46 -3.94
CA ASP A 251 -5.73 -6.62 -4.05
C ASP A 251 -5.43 -5.22 -4.57
N GLY A 252 -6.37 -4.65 -5.28
CA GLY A 252 -6.26 -3.28 -5.74
C GLY A 252 -6.32 -2.27 -4.59
N VAL A 253 -7.32 -2.39 -3.73
CA VAL A 253 -7.46 -1.62 -2.48
C VAL A 253 -7.73 -2.60 -1.34
N PHE A 254 -6.97 -2.50 -0.27
CA PHE A 254 -7.12 -3.35 0.91
C PHE A 254 -7.26 -2.50 2.16
N LEU A 255 -8.42 -2.57 2.80
CA LEU A 255 -8.63 -1.99 4.11
C LEU A 255 -8.16 -2.98 5.16
N CYS A 256 -7.16 -2.58 5.96
CA CYS A 256 -6.55 -3.48 6.95
C CYS A 256 -6.88 -3.03 8.37
N TRP A 257 -7.77 -3.71 9.03
CA TRP A 257 -8.13 -3.59 10.44
C TRP A 257 -8.44 -2.16 10.95
N ARG A 258 -9.70 -1.86 11.14
CA ARG A 258 -10.20 -0.61 11.74
C ARG A 258 -9.94 0.63 10.88
N VAL A 259 -10.13 0.50 9.57
CA VAL A 259 -10.21 1.66 8.68
C VAL A 259 -11.62 2.22 8.76
N GLN A 260 -11.75 3.44 9.24
CA GLN A 260 -13.06 4.03 9.56
C GLN A 260 -13.25 5.41 8.95
N ASP A 261 -14.51 5.72 8.61
CA ASP A 261 -14.94 7.03 8.10
C ASP A 261 -14.18 7.44 6.83
N GLY A 262 -13.72 6.46 6.05
CA GLY A 262 -12.95 6.67 4.82
C GLY A 262 -13.83 7.06 3.64
N ARG A 263 -13.22 7.76 2.66
CA ARG A 263 -13.86 8.17 1.43
C ARG A 263 -13.04 7.77 0.21
N PHE A 264 -13.60 6.91 -0.63
CA PHE A 264 -12.95 6.30 -1.78
C PHE A 264 -13.73 6.71 -3.04
N GLU A 265 -13.22 7.71 -3.80
CA GLU A 265 -13.97 8.37 -4.85
C GLU A 265 -13.28 8.33 -6.21
N GLY A 266 -14.03 7.93 -7.25
CA GLY A 266 -13.58 8.04 -8.65
C GLY A 266 -12.32 7.25 -8.96
N ASN A 267 -12.00 6.22 -8.18
CA ASN A 267 -10.79 5.43 -8.38
C ASN A 267 -10.99 4.38 -9.46
N GLU A 268 -9.93 4.05 -10.20
CA GLU A 268 -9.86 2.95 -11.15
C GLU A 268 -9.06 1.80 -10.55
N ILE A 269 -9.71 0.64 -10.36
CA ILE A 269 -9.17 -0.53 -9.67
C ILE A 269 -9.29 -1.72 -10.62
N THR A 270 -8.22 -2.00 -11.37
CA THR A 270 -8.32 -2.83 -12.57
C THR A 270 -7.24 -3.90 -12.65
N GLY A 271 -7.65 -5.14 -13.00
CA GLY A 271 -6.74 -6.22 -13.36
C GLY A 271 -5.83 -6.70 -12.25
N ASN A 272 -6.20 -6.51 -10.97
CA ASN A 272 -5.40 -6.96 -9.84
C ASN A 272 -5.52 -8.47 -9.64
N GLY A 273 -4.49 -9.08 -9.08
CA GLY A 273 -4.30 -10.52 -9.01
C GLY A 273 -5.25 -11.25 -8.06
N ARG A 274 -5.99 -10.54 -7.23
CA ARG A 274 -6.98 -11.12 -6.32
C ARG A 274 -8.28 -10.30 -6.33
N PHE A 275 -8.56 -9.50 -5.32
CA PHE A 275 -9.78 -8.69 -5.23
C PHE A 275 -9.56 -7.27 -5.77
N GLY A 276 -10.62 -6.67 -6.29
CA GLY A 276 -10.60 -5.23 -6.55
C GLY A 276 -10.48 -4.47 -5.23
N ILE A 277 -11.45 -4.63 -4.34
CA ILE A 277 -11.46 -4.05 -3.00
C ILE A 277 -11.69 -5.15 -1.97
N SER A 278 -10.89 -5.18 -0.90
CA SER A 278 -11.06 -6.09 0.24
C SER A 278 -11.30 -5.32 1.53
N ILE A 279 -12.35 -5.70 2.27
CA ILE A 279 -12.81 -5.03 3.50
C ILE A 279 -13.04 -6.10 4.57
N GLY A 280 -12.76 -5.81 5.84
CA GLY A 280 -12.99 -6.78 6.92
C GLY A 280 -12.85 -6.16 8.29
N HIS A 281 -11.95 -6.65 9.08
CA HIS A 281 -11.74 -6.45 10.50
C HIS A 281 -12.03 -5.04 11.05
N LYS A 282 -13.33 -4.76 11.35
CA LYS A 282 -13.81 -3.45 11.85
C LYS A 282 -13.56 -2.28 10.88
N ASP A 283 -13.49 -2.56 9.58
CA ASP A 283 -13.44 -1.53 8.56
C ASP A 283 -14.87 -1.04 8.33
N THR A 284 -15.25 0.04 8.98
CA THR A 284 -16.65 0.46 9.09
C THR A 284 -16.88 1.89 8.68
N ASP A 285 -18.14 2.18 8.29
CA ASP A 285 -18.59 3.55 8.04
C ASP A 285 -17.86 4.23 6.86
N ASN A 286 -17.35 3.44 5.90
CA ASN A 286 -16.64 3.95 4.74
C ASN A 286 -17.60 4.16 3.57
N LEU A 287 -17.33 5.18 2.76
CA LEU A 287 -18.05 5.50 1.53
C LEU A 287 -17.20 5.23 0.29
N PHE A 288 -17.71 4.40 -0.62
CA PHE A 288 -17.13 4.12 -1.93
C PHE A 288 -18.02 4.73 -3.01
N LEU A 289 -17.54 5.74 -3.73
CA LEU A 289 -18.34 6.59 -4.61
C LEU A 289 -17.75 6.68 -6.00
N GLY A 290 -18.52 6.23 -7.02
CA GLY A 290 -18.16 6.44 -8.44
C GLY A 290 -16.86 5.74 -8.86
N ASN A 291 -16.46 4.66 -8.21
CA ASN A 291 -15.26 3.92 -8.58
C ASN A 291 -15.52 2.96 -9.73
N ILE A 292 -14.50 2.66 -10.53
CA ILE A 292 -14.50 1.63 -11.56
C ILE A 292 -13.66 0.44 -11.03
N ILE A 293 -14.30 -0.72 -10.90
CA ILE A 293 -13.70 -1.92 -10.33
C ILE A 293 -13.87 -3.04 -11.37
N ARG A 294 -12.80 -3.33 -12.12
CA ARG A 294 -12.93 -4.17 -13.31
C ARG A 294 -11.79 -5.17 -13.49
N GLY A 295 -12.15 -6.39 -13.99
CA GLY A 295 -11.19 -7.37 -14.49
C GLY A 295 -10.25 -7.92 -13.41
N ASN A 296 -10.60 -7.84 -12.13
CA ASN A 296 -9.79 -8.40 -11.05
C ASN A 296 -9.98 -9.93 -11.01
N ARG A 297 -8.93 -10.66 -10.64
CA ARG A 297 -8.86 -12.13 -10.76
C ARG A 297 -9.64 -12.91 -9.67
N SER A 298 -10.48 -12.23 -8.91
CA SER A 298 -11.44 -12.85 -8.00
C SER A 298 -12.68 -11.95 -7.95
N HIS A 299 -13.18 -11.60 -6.75
CA HIS A 299 -14.34 -10.71 -6.62
C HIS A 299 -13.99 -9.25 -6.90
N GLY A 300 -14.95 -8.50 -7.43
CA GLY A 300 -14.79 -7.04 -7.54
C GLY A 300 -14.63 -6.40 -6.16
N ILE A 301 -15.58 -6.69 -5.26
CA ILE A 301 -15.53 -6.27 -3.85
C ILE A 301 -15.69 -7.53 -2.98
N TYR A 302 -14.83 -7.67 -1.98
CA TYR A 302 -14.87 -8.77 -1.04
C TYR A 302 -14.88 -8.28 0.41
N PHE A 303 -15.93 -8.65 1.14
CA PHE A 303 -15.97 -8.55 2.59
C PHE A 303 -15.47 -9.86 3.18
N ARG A 304 -14.38 -9.79 3.95
CA ARG A 304 -13.72 -10.97 4.52
C ARG A 304 -14.58 -11.68 5.55
N ASP A 305 -14.39 -12.99 5.68
CA ASP A 305 -15.03 -13.81 6.71
C ASP A 305 -14.56 -13.40 8.10
N GLU A 306 -15.30 -12.51 8.72
CA GLU A 306 -15.03 -11.99 10.05
C GLU A 306 -16.12 -12.38 11.04
N LYS A 307 -15.73 -12.54 12.31
CA LYS A 307 -16.68 -12.76 13.42
C LYS A 307 -17.54 -11.52 13.67
N PRO A 308 -18.72 -11.64 14.35
CA PRO A 308 -19.61 -10.50 14.58
C PRO A 308 -18.95 -9.26 15.19
N THR A 309 -18.01 -9.47 16.11
CA THR A 309 -17.28 -8.38 16.79
C THR A 309 -16.24 -7.67 15.92
N ASN A 310 -15.90 -8.26 14.78
CA ASN A 310 -14.83 -7.81 13.90
C ASN A 310 -15.29 -7.51 12.47
N ALA A 311 -16.57 -7.67 12.17
CA ALA A 311 -17.09 -7.52 10.82
C ALA A 311 -17.00 -6.07 10.29
N GLY A 312 -16.91 -5.93 8.97
CA GLY A 312 -16.82 -4.67 8.24
C GLY A 312 -18.18 -4.04 7.96
N ASN A 313 -18.85 -3.55 8.98
CA ASN A 313 -20.25 -3.12 8.94
C ASN A 313 -20.44 -1.67 8.45
N ARG A 314 -21.67 -1.32 8.04
CA ARG A 314 -22.13 0.05 7.72
C ARG A 314 -21.32 0.74 6.62
N ASN A 315 -20.78 -0.02 5.68
CA ASN A 315 -20.14 0.55 4.50
C ASN A 315 -21.17 0.83 3.41
N THR A 316 -20.97 1.91 2.68
CA THR A 316 -21.87 2.37 1.61
C THR A 316 -21.15 2.42 0.28
N PHE A 317 -21.79 1.89 -0.76
CA PHE A 317 -21.27 1.88 -2.13
C PHE A 317 -22.27 2.54 -3.06
N GLN A 318 -21.91 3.67 -3.65
CA GLN A 318 -22.79 4.44 -4.50
C GLN A 318 -22.19 4.74 -5.87
N ARG A 319 -22.99 4.55 -6.93
CA ARG A 319 -22.64 4.89 -8.31
C ARG A 319 -21.31 4.29 -8.81
N ASN A 320 -20.92 3.13 -8.28
CA ASN A 320 -19.74 2.42 -8.76
C ASN A 320 -20.07 1.58 -9.99
N VAL A 321 -19.07 1.35 -10.83
CA VAL A 321 -19.12 0.40 -11.95
C VAL A 321 -18.27 -0.81 -11.55
N ILE A 322 -18.90 -1.98 -11.44
CA ILE A 322 -18.28 -3.23 -11.01
C ILE A 322 -18.48 -4.25 -12.12
N GLU A 323 -17.45 -4.49 -12.92
CA GLU A 323 -17.63 -5.27 -14.14
C GLU A 323 -16.47 -6.23 -14.44
N ASP A 324 -16.81 -7.35 -15.07
CA ASP A 324 -15.86 -8.28 -15.69
C ASP A 324 -14.84 -8.91 -14.70
N ASN A 325 -15.14 -8.96 -13.40
CA ASN A 325 -14.30 -9.61 -12.41
C ASN A 325 -14.45 -11.15 -12.48
N GLU A 326 -13.54 -11.92 -11.87
CA GLU A 326 -13.62 -13.37 -11.88
C GLU A 326 -14.29 -13.88 -10.59
N GLY A 327 -15.59 -14.04 -10.56
CA GLY A 327 -16.33 -14.48 -9.37
C GLY A 327 -17.61 -13.69 -9.17
N CYS A 328 -17.88 -13.17 -7.98
CA CYS A 328 -18.98 -12.24 -7.75
C CYS A 328 -18.55 -10.80 -8.07
N GLY A 329 -19.46 -9.96 -8.52
CA GLY A 329 -19.24 -8.52 -8.52
C GLY A 329 -18.96 -8.02 -7.10
N ILE A 330 -19.82 -8.42 -6.16
CA ILE A 330 -19.68 -8.17 -4.72
C ILE A 330 -19.89 -9.49 -3.97
N PHE A 331 -18.98 -9.83 -3.07
CA PHE A 331 -19.17 -10.94 -2.15
C PHE A 331 -19.08 -10.46 -0.70
N VAL A 332 -20.18 -10.65 0.03
CA VAL A 332 -20.31 -10.32 1.45
C VAL A 332 -20.18 -11.62 2.24
N ASP A 333 -19.03 -11.85 2.86
CA ASP A 333 -18.76 -13.03 3.67
C ASP A 333 -18.81 -12.71 5.17
N GLY A 334 -18.73 -13.76 6.01
CA GLY A 334 -18.74 -13.64 7.45
C GLY A 334 -20.00 -12.98 8.01
N HIS A 335 -19.85 -12.35 9.17
CA HIS A 335 -20.95 -11.71 9.89
C HIS A 335 -21.12 -10.21 9.56
N THR A 336 -20.81 -9.82 8.32
CA THR A 336 -20.91 -8.42 7.88
C THR A 336 -22.38 -7.98 7.78
N THR A 337 -22.70 -6.81 8.31
CA THR A 337 -24.08 -6.30 8.36
C THR A 337 -24.21 -4.82 7.99
N ASP A 338 -25.45 -4.40 7.72
CA ASP A 338 -25.82 -3.00 7.51
C ASP A 338 -25.11 -2.37 6.30
N LEU A 339 -25.01 -3.10 5.19
CA LEU A 339 -24.44 -2.61 3.96
C LEU A 339 -25.48 -1.96 3.05
N LEU A 340 -25.08 -0.87 2.38
CA LEU A 340 -25.89 -0.23 1.36
C LEU A 340 -25.14 -0.20 0.03
N PHE A 341 -25.72 -0.84 -0.99
CA PHE A 341 -25.30 -0.75 -2.38
C PHE A 341 -26.38 0.03 -3.14
N GLU A 342 -26.06 1.23 -3.62
CA GLU A 342 -27.05 2.14 -4.21
C GLU A 342 -26.58 2.70 -5.54
N ASP A 343 -27.47 2.67 -6.55
CA ASP A 343 -27.22 3.23 -7.89
C ASP A 343 -25.95 2.69 -8.59
N ASN A 344 -25.46 1.49 -8.23
CA ASN A 344 -24.31 0.90 -8.87
C ASN A 344 -24.68 0.18 -10.17
N THR A 345 -23.74 0.10 -11.10
CA THR A 345 -23.81 -0.79 -12.27
C THR A 345 -22.91 -2.00 -12.01
N ILE A 346 -23.51 -3.18 -11.92
CA ILE A 346 -22.82 -4.45 -11.65
C ILE A 346 -23.12 -5.38 -12.84
N ARG A 347 -22.11 -5.71 -13.64
CA ARG A 347 -22.35 -6.48 -14.87
C ARG A 347 -21.14 -7.29 -15.34
N ASP A 348 -21.40 -8.30 -16.15
CA ASP A 348 -20.37 -8.91 -17.01
C ASP A 348 -20.64 -8.47 -18.46
N THR A 349 -19.70 -7.73 -19.06
CA THR A 349 -19.84 -7.21 -20.43
C THR A 349 -19.46 -8.25 -21.48
N ARG A 350 -18.84 -9.36 -21.07
CA ARG A 350 -18.39 -10.45 -21.94
C ARG A 350 -19.58 -11.35 -22.35
N SER A 351 -19.36 -12.21 -23.31
CA SER A 351 -20.38 -13.13 -23.82
C SER A 351 -19.96 -14.59 -23.71
N GLY A 352 -20.94 -15.49 -23.62
CA GLY A 352 -20.73 -16.94 -23.61
C GLY A 352 -19.80 -17.38 -22.45
N ALA A 353 -18.89 -18.27 -22.76
CA ALA A 353 -17.94 -18.85 -21.79
C ALA A 353 -16.90 -17.85 -21.22
N ALA A 354 -16.78 -16.67 -21.83
CA ALA A 354 -15.91 -15.62 -21.33
C ALA A 354 -16.49 -14.89 -20.09
N ARG A 355 -17.76 -15.08 -19.76
CA ARG A 355 -18.39 -14.54 -18.55
C ARG A 355 -17.83 -15.23 -17.30
N THR A 356 -17.09 -14.52 -16.49
CA THR A 356 -16.52 -15.03 -15.25
C THR A 356 -17.06 -14.34 -13.99
N GLN A 357 -17.67 -13.15 -14.10
CA GLN A 357 -18.42 -12.55 -13.00
C GLN A 357 -19.82 -13.19 -12.92
N ARG A 358 -19.90 -14.34 -12.23
CA ARG A 358 -21.06 -15.23 -12.27
C ARG A 358 -22.29 -14.71 -11.56
N THR A 359 -22.11 -13.95 -10.48
CA THR A 359 -23.19 -13.36 -9.68
C THR A 359 -22.94 -11.88 -9.48
N GLY A 360 -23.99 -11.07 -9.46
CA GLY A 360 -23.88 -9.65 -9.16
C GLY A 360 -23.48 -9.39 -7.71
N ILE A 361 -24.37 -9.74 -6.76
CA ILE A 361 -24.14 -9.61 -5.31
C ILE A 361 -24.37 -10.97 -4.63
N CYS A 362 -23.36 -11.49 -3.96
CA CYS A 362 -23.42 -12.71 -3.16
C CYS A 362 -23.40 -12.34 -1.67
N ALA A 363 -24.40 -12.75 -0.91
CA ALA A 363 -24.40 -12.68 0.54
C ALA A 363 -24.21 -14.08 1.13
N GLY A 364 -23.17 -14.24 1.95
CA GLY A 364 -22.92 -15.47 2.71
C GLY A 364 -23.97 -15.71 3.80
N PRO A 365 -24.00 -16.92 4.39
CA PRO A 365 -25.08 -17.33 5.29
C PRO A 365 -25.16 -16.54 6.60
N ASN A 366 -24.12 -15.86 6.98
CA ASN A 366 -24.05 -15.06 8.21
C ASN A 366 -24.13 -13.52 7.94
N ALA A 367 -24.13 -13.13 6.67
CA ALA A 367 -24.34 -11.72 6.30
C ALA A 367 -25.80 -11.33 6.55
N ALA A 368 -26.04 -10.11 7.03
CA ALA A 368 -27.39 -9.66 7.34
C ALA A 368 -27.60 -8.17 6.99
N ARG A 369 -28.85 -7.79 6.74
CA ARG A 369 -29.23 -6.41 6.41
C ARG A 369 -28.40 -5.83 5.26
N VAL A 370 -28.19 -6.63 4.22
CA VAL A 370 -27.56 -6.22 2.97
C VAL A 370 -28.64 -5.65 2.07
N ARG A 371 -28.55 -4.38 1.74
CA ARG A 371 -29.53 -3.67 0.91
C ARG A 371 -28.94 -3.29 -0.44
N ALA A 372 -29.67 -3.58 -1.50
CA ALA A 372 -29.32 -3.25 -2.89
C ALA A 372 -30.45 -2.37 -3.46
N VAL A 373 -30.22 -1.06 -3.54
CA VAL A 373 -31.22 -0.05 -3.92
C VAL A 373 -30.89 0.52 -5.30
N ARG A 374 -31.83 0.45 -6.24
CA ARG A 374 -31.73 1.01 -7.61
C ARG A 374 -30.41 0.62 -8.35
N ASN A 375 -29.87 -0.56 -8.08
CA ASN A 375 -28.69 -1.02 -8.80
C ASN A 375 -29.10 -1.64 -10.16
N ARG A 376 -28.27 -1.43 -11.16
CA ARG A 376 -28.38 -2.12 -12.44
C ARG A 376 -27.47 -3.35 -12.41
N ILE A 377 -28.07 -4.54 -12.29
CA ILE A 377 -27.37 -5.84 -12.19
C ILE A 377 -27.67 -6.69 -13.41
N GLU A 378 -26.67 -6.98 -14.25
CA GLU A 378 -26.91 -7.55 -15.60
C GLU A 378 -25.88 -8.60 -16.00
N ASN A 379 -26.31 -9.55 -16.84
CA ASN A 379 -25.48 -10.52 -17.55
C ASN A 379 -24.70 -11.50 -16.69
N HIS A 380 -25.21 -11.86 -15.52
CA HIS A 380 -24.63 -12.87 -14.66
C HIS A 380 -25.19 -14.27 -14.96
N THR A 381 -24.34 -15.30 -14.93
CA THR A 381 -24.73 -16.68 -15.25
C THR A 381 -25.44 -17.41 -14.09
N GLU A 382 -25.18 -16.99 -12.85
CA GLU A 382 -25.76 -17.59 -11.64
C GLU A 382 -26.80 -16.69 -10.96
N GLY A 383 -27.09 -15.50 -11.54
CA GLY A 383 -28.14 -14.60 -11.08
C GLY A 383 -27.66 -13.23 -10.63
N ALA A 384 -28.62 -12.33 -10.46
CA ALA A 384 -28.36 -10.96 -9.99
C ALA A 384 -27.88 -10.95 -8.53
N THR A 385 -28.54 -11.73 -7.67
CA THR A 385 -28.21 -11.83 -6.23
C THR A 385 -28.31 -13.27 -5.76
N THR A 386 -27.52 -13.62 -4.76
CA THR A 386 -27.62 -14.88 -3.99
C THR A 386 -27.49 -14.60 -2.49
N GLY A 387 -28.15 -15.44 -1.66
CA GLY A 387 -28.22 -15.21 -0.22
C GLY A 387 -29.24 -14.14 0.17
N GLU A 388 -29.16 -13.63 1.40
CA GLU A 388 -30.12 -12.64 1.93
C GLU A 388 -29.74 -11.21 1.52
N VAL A 389 -30.25 -10.77 0.37
CA VAL A 389 -30.09 -9.41 -0.17
C VAL A 389 -31.45 -8.78 -0.36
N ALA A 390 -31.75 -7.69 0.35
CA ALA A 390 -32.96 -6.91 0.14
C ALA A 390 -32.81 -6.02 -1.11
N VAL A 391 -33.51 -6.37 -2.18
CA VAL A 391 -33.47 -5.62 -3.45
C VAL A 391 -34.65 -4.65 -3.50
N GLU A 392 -34.33 -3.37 -3.67
CA GLU A 392 -35.31 -2.28 -3.81
C GLU A 392 -35.12 -1.61 -5.18
N GLY A 393 -36.23 -1.47 -5.93
CA GLY A 393 -36.28 -1.02 -7.33
C GLY A 393 -35.86 0.42 -7.58
#